data_f4f4d45b4b883442fd54a05752ad9a47
#
_entry.id   f4f4d45b4b883442fd54a05752ad9a47
#
_cell.length_a   1.000
_cell.length_b   1.000
_cell.length_c   1.000
_cell.angle_alpha   90.00
_cell.angle_beta   90.00
_cell.angle_gamma   90.00
#
_symmetry.space_group_name_H-M   'P 1'
#
loop_
_entity.id
_entity.type
_entity.pdbx_description
1 polymer ?
#
loop_
_entity_poly.entity_id
_entity_poly.type
_entity_poly.pdbx_seq_one_letter_code
_entity_poly.pdbx_strand_id
1 'polypeptide(L)'
;CKVLLESRSLVKEEMFPIINKLIRSCSDENEKNALKNFINNEMYHYTELHHHEKLLDRIWLLEKAVKEQHYIEIQYKKLKEGEIVSRKVKPVGVMFSEFYYYLTAYIEGIDSQSAFQNPDDTYPTIYRIDRLRNIKVLKDRFAVPYTNRFEEGEFRKRVQFMYGGKLRKLKLKCKPQSLEAVLDRFPTAKVIKKDVDGYVVLAEVFGDGVDMWLRGQINFIDVLVSD
;
A
#
# COMPACT_ATOMS: atom_id res chain seq x y z
N CYS A 1 20.11 1.36 0.22
CA CYS A 1 20.27 -0.09 0.42
C CYS A 1 19.56 -0.58 1.70
N LYS A 2 19.85 -0.03 2.91
CA LYS A 2 19.22 -0.51 4.17
C LYS A 2 17.70 -0.48 4.12
N VAL A 3 17.08 0.61 3.72
CA VAL A 3 15.61 0.73 3.59
C VAL A 3 15.01 -0.36 2.69
N LEU A 4 15.69 -0.71 1.58
CA LEU A 4 15.24 -1.78 0.71
C LEU A 4 15.35 -3.15 1.39
N LEU A 5 16.43 -3.44 2.08
CA LEU A 5 16.59 -4.69 2.83
C LEU A 5 15.57 -4.81 3.96
N GLU A 6 15.37 -3.74 4.74
CA GLU A 6 14.39 -3.68 5.82
C GLU A 6 12.94 -3.81 5.35
N SER A 7 12.64 -3.41 4.10
CA SER A 7 11.29 -3.61 3.52
C SER A 7 10.92 -5.08 3.38
N ARG A 8 11.90 -5.98 3.24
CA ARG A 8 11.72 -7.42 3.03
C ARG A 8 10.73 -7.77 1.92
N SER A 9 10.54 -6.84 0.98
CA SER A 9 9.44 -6.87 0.00
C SER A 9 9.64 -7.84 -1.16
N LEU A 10 10.86 -8.32 -1.36
CA LEU A 10 11.25 -9.21 -2.46
C LEU A 10 12.00 -10.43 -1.93
N VAL A 11 12.03 -11.51 -2.70
CA VAL A 11 12.88 -12.67 -2.41
C VAL A 11 14.37 -12.33 -2.62
N LYS A 12 15.29 -13.07 -1.98
CA LYS A 12 16.74 -12.83 -2.08
C LYS A 12 17.22 -12.75 -3.53
N GLU A 13 16.69 -13.63 -4.38
CA GLU A 13 17.04 -13.71 -5.80
C GLU A 13 16.70 -12.41 -6.58
N GLU A 14 15.73 -11.64 -6.13
CA GLU A 14 15.37 -10.34 -6.70
C GLU A 14 16.04 -9.18 -5.96
N MET A 15 16.06 -9.21 -4.63
CA MET A 15 16.58 -8.13 -3.79
C MET A 15 18.08 -7.94 -3.96
N PHE A 16 18.87 -9.02 -3.88
CA PHE A 16 20.32 -8.92 -3.88
C PHE A 16 20.92 -8.40 -5.20
N PRO A 17 20.42 -8.78 -6.38
CA PRO A 17 20.84 -8.14 -7.63
C PRO A 17 20.59 -6.64 -7.67
N ILE A 18 19.44 -6.16 -7.13
CA ILE A 18 19.11 -4.73 -7.04
C ILE A 18 20.12 -4.02 -6.13
N ILE A 19 20.37 -4.54 -4.93
CA ILE A 19 21.32 -3.97 -3.99
C ILE A 19 22.73 -3.90 -4.62
N ASN A 20 23.18 -4.99 -5.24
CA ASN A 20 24.47 -5.04 -5.91
C ASN A 20 24.57 -4.05 -7.07
N LYS A 21 23.49 -3.85 -7.84
CA LYS A 21 23.45 -2.87 -8.92
C LYS A 21 23.54 -1.44 -8.37
N LEU A 22 22.83 -1.13 -7.28
CA LEU A 22 22.92 0.17 -6.61
C LEU A 22 24.33 0.46 -6.12
N ILE A 23 25.01 -0.51 -5.49
CA ILE A 23 26.39 -0.35 -5.04
C ILE A 23 27.33 -0.11 -6.23
N ARG A 24 27.17 -0.87 -7.32
CA ARG A 24 27.99 -0.70 -8.53
C ARG A 24 27.81 0.66 -9.20
N SER A 25 26.67 1.32 -8.96
CA SER A 25 26.39 2.67 -9.48
C SER A 25 27.13 3.77 -8.75
N CYS A 26 27.77 3.49 -7.59
CA CYS A 26 28.68 4.43 -6.94
C CYS A 26 29.95 4.59 -7.78
N SER A 27 30.50 5.80 -7.83
CA SER A 27 31.64 6.15 -8.68
C SER A 27 32.99 5.75 -8.09
N ASP A 28 33.11 5.69 -6.75
CA ASP A 28 34.36 5.42 -6.02
C ASP A 28 34.38 3.98 -5.46
N GLU A 29 35.50 3.29 -5.65
CA GLU A 29 35.72 1.92 -5.13
C GLU A 29 35.77 1.89 -3.59
N ASN A 30 36.27 2.95 -2.96
CA ASN A 30 36.26 3.05 -1.48
C ASN A 30 34.84 3.14 -0.95
N GLU A 31 33.98 3.92 -1.60
CA GLU A 31 32.56 4.04 -1.25
C GLU A 31 31.82 2.71 -1.46
N LYS A 32 32.11 1.99 -2.55
CA LYS A 32 31.52 0.66 -2.81
C LYS A 32 31.87 -0.33 -1.72
N ASN A 33 33.13 -0.34 -1.27
CA ASN A 33 33.59 -1.23 -0.19
C ASN A 33 32.97 -0.83 1.15
N ALA A 34 32.91 0.46 1.47
CA ALA A 34 32.25 0.96 2.66
C ALA A 34 30.76 0.60 2.68
N LEU A 35 30.04 0.79 1.56
CA LEU A 35 28.62 0.42 1.46
C LEU A 35 28.40 -1.07 1.63
N LYS A 36 29.24 -1.92 1.04
CA LYS A 36 29.15 -3.38 1.23
C LYS A 36 29.31 -3.74 2.72
N ASN A 37 30.30 -3.16 3.38
CA ASN A 37 30.53 -3.41 4.81
C ASN A 37 29.35 -2.95 5.67
N PHE A 38 28.75 -1.79 5.37
CA PHE A 38 27.61 -1.26 6.12
C PHE A 38 26.33 -2.09 6.01
N ILE A 39 26.15 -2.87 4.94
CA ILE A 39 24.94 -3.66 4.74
C ILE A 39 25.15 -5.16 4.82
N ASN A 40 26.40 -5.60 5.05
CA ASN A 40 26.75 -7.03 5.01
C ASN A 40 25.98 -7.84 6.05
N ASN A 41 25.79 -7.29 7.24
CA ASN A 41 25.02 -7.93 8.30
C ASN A 41 23.55 -8.09 7.95
N GLU A 42 22.91 -7.04 7.41
CA GLU A 42 21.52 -7.07 6.98
C GLU A 42 21.31 -8.03 5.80
N MET A 43 22.25 -8.10 4.86
CA MET A 43 22.19 -9.08 3.77
C MET A 43 22.32 -10.50 4.29
N TYR A 44 23.25 -10.77 5.24
CA TYR A 44 23.44 -12.10 5.82
C TYR A 44 22.18 -12.60 6.53
N HIS A 45 21.55 -11.73 7.33
CA HIS A 45 20.34 -12.04 8.09
C HIS A 45 19.02 -11.75 7.36
N TYR A 46 19.08 -11.44 6.06
CA TYR A 46 17.88 -11.15 5.30
C TYR A 46 16.89 -12.31 5.34
N THR A 47 15.68 -12.03 5.80
CA THR A 47 14.60 -13.00 5.93
C THR A 47 13.49 -12.68 4.94
N GLU A 48 13.22 -13.61 4.03
CA GLU A 48 12.13 -13.49 3.06
C GLU A 48 10.75 -13.61 3.69
N LEU A 49 9.74 -13.12 2.99
CA LEU A 49 8.35 -13.32 3.37
C LEU A 49 7.91 -14.76 3.06
N HIS A 50 6.91 -15.24 3.79
CA HIS A 50 6.42 -16.62 3.67
C HIS A 50 5.88 -17.02 2.30
N HIS A 51 5.52 -16.05 1.43
CA HIS A 51 5.00 -16.40 0.12
C HIS A 51 6.07 -16.89 -0.84
N HIS A 52 7.34 -16.48 -0.67
CA HIS A 52 8.50 -16.81 -1.55
C HIS A 52 8.25 -16.58 -3.05
N GLU A 53 7.30 -15.70 -3.41
CA GLU A 53 6.94 -15.39 -4.79
C GLU A 53 7.88 -14.33 -5.37
N LYS A 54 8.33 -14.53 -6.61
CA LYS A 54 9.03 -13.50 -7.39
C LYS A 54 8.03 -12.48 -7.90
N LEU A 55 8.30 -11.21 -7.65
CA LEU A 55 7.34 -10.14 -7.87
C LEU A 55 7.75 -9.12 -8.92
N LEU A 56 9.04 -8.95 -9.23
CA LEU A 56 9.50 -7.87 -10.12
C LEU A 56 8.83 -7.90 -11.49
N ASP A 57 8.76 -9.07 -12.14
CA ASP A 57 8.14 -9.19 -13.45
C ASP A 57 6.64 -8.90 -13.40
N ARG A 58 5.96 -9.34 -12.32
CA ARG A 58 4.53 -9.06 -12.12
C ARG A 58 4.28 -7.57 -11.89
N ILE A 59 5.11 -6.93 -11.06
CA ILE A 59 5.04 -5.48 -10.80
C ILE A 59 5.24 -4.73 -12.12
N TRP A 60 6.27 -5.08 -12.88
CA TRP A 60 6.54 -4.44 -14.16
C TRP A 60 5.40 -4.58 -15.15
N LEU A 61 4.82 -5.78 -15.25
CA LEU A 61 3.67 -6.06 -16.12
C LEU A 61 2.45 -5.22 -15.71
N LEU A 62 2.17 -5.13 -14.41
CA LEU A 62 1.04 -4.37 -13.88
C LEU A 62 1.24 -2.86 -14.06
N GLU A 63 2.42 -2.33 -13.76
CA GLU A 63 2.76 -0.93 -13.98
C GLU A 63 2.62 -0.53 -15.45
N LYS A 64 3.06 -1.40 -16.36
CA LYS A 64 2.87 -1.18 -17.79
C LYS A 64 1.39 -1.15 -18.16
N ALA A 65 0.60 -2.08 -17.64
CA ALA A 65 -0.85 -2.12 -17.91
C ALA A 65 -1.57 -0.87 -17.37
N VAL A 66 -1.18 -0.37 -16.18
CA VAL A 66 -1.68 0.90 -15.63
C VAL A 66 -1.32 2.07 -16.53
N LYS A 67 -0.05 2.19 -16.92
CA LYS A 67 0.46 3.29 -17.75
C LYS A 67 -0.19 3.33 -19.13
N GLU A 68 -0.37 2.15 -19.74
CA GLU A 68 -0.96 2.01 -21.09
C GLU A 68 -2.50 1.90 -21.06
N GLN A 69 -3.11 1.93 -19.87
CA GLN A 69 -4.55 1.86 -19.65
C GLN A 69 -5.20 0.60 -20.24
N HIS A 70 -4.54 -0.55 -20.09
CA HIS A 70 -5.07 -1.84 -20.50
C HIS A 70 -5.89 -2.50 -19.40
N TYR A 71 -7.05 -3.04 -19.74
CA TYR A 71 -7.75 -3.99 -18.88
C TYR A 71 -6.88 -5.23 -18.66
N ILE A 72 -7.00 -5.82 -17.49
CA ILE A 72 -6.35 -7.09 -17.17
C ILE A 72 -7.36 -8.11 -16.63
N GLU A 73 -7.13 -9.37 -16.92
CA GLU A 73 -7.76 -10.50 -16.23
C GLU A 73 -6.80 -11.00 -15.15
N ILE A 74 -7.31 -11.15 -13.93
CA ILE A 74 -6.54 -11.66 -12.81
C ILE A 74 -7.24 -12.87 -12.19
N GLN A 75 -6.44 -13.84 -11.72
CA GLN A 75 -6.89 -14.89 -10.83
C GLN A 75 -6.35 -14.61 -9.44
N TYR A 76 -7.24 -14.43 -8.47
CA TYR A 76 -6.89 -14.02 -7.12
C TYR A 76 -7.31 -15.07 -6.09
N LYS A 77 -6.37 -15.48 -5.23
CA LYS A 77 -6.64 -16.42 -4.13
C LYS A 77 -7.14 -15.66 -2.91
N LYS A 78 -8.42 -15.84 -2.56
CA LYS A 78 -9.02 -15.28 -1.35
C LYS A 78 -8.44 -15.94 -0.10
N LEU A 79 -8.34 -15.18 1.01
CA LEU A 79 -7.82 -15.68 2.29
C LEU A 79 -8.77 -16.65 2.99
N LYS A 80 -10.06 -16.28 3.09
CA LYS A 80 -11.02 -16.99 3.94
C LYS A 80 -11.38 -18.38 3.45
N GLU A 81 -11.38 -18.61 2.15
CA GLU A 81 -11.93 -19.83 1.54
C GLU A 81 -10.91 -20.59 0.69
N GLY A 82 -9.73 -20.04 0.47
CA GLY A 82 -8.76 -20.59 -0.47
C GLY A 82 -9.24 -20.57 -1.93
N GLU A 83 -10.43 -20.02 -2.17
CA GLU A 83 -11.09 -19.93 -3.46
C GLU A 83 -10.28 -19.04 -4.40
N ILE A 84 -10.13 -19.47 -5.66
CA ILE A 84 -9.54 -18.68 -6.72
C ILE A 84 -10.68 -18.04 -7.50
N VAL A 85 -10.72 -16.70 -7.50
CA VAL A 85 -11.70 -15.95 -8.28
C VAL A 85 -11.03 -15.31 -9.49
N SER A 86 -11.70 -15.38 -10.64
CA SER A 86 -11.29 -14.67 -11.86
C SER A 86 -12.02 -13.32 -11.93
N ARG A 87 -11.28 -12.27 -12.26
CA ARG A 87 -11.82 -10.90 -12.39
C ARG A 87 -11.22 -10.21 -13.60
N LYS A 88 -12.07 -9.54 -14.39
CA LYS A 88 -11.62 -8.50 -15.33
C LYS A 88 -11.58 -7.19 -14.55
N VAL A 89 -10.44 -6.53 -14.55
CA VAL A 89 -10.24 -5.32 -13.76
C VAL A 89 -9.58 -4.21 -14.59
N LYS A 90 -9.84 -2.99 -14.18
CA LYS A 90 -9.23 -1.77 -14.65
C LYS A 90 -8.16 -1.36 -13.64
N PRO A 91 -6.88 -1.66 -13.90
CA PRO A 91 -5.79 -1.33 -12.98
C PRO A 91 -5.54 0.18 -12.97
N VAL A 92 -5.32 0.76 -11.79
CA VAL A 92 -5.15 2.21 -11.63
C VAL A 92 -3.91 2.59 -10.84
N GLY A 93 -3.26 1.66 -10.17
CA GLY A 93 -2.00 1.90 -9.46
C GLY A 93 -1.40 0.63 -8.87
N VAL A 94 -0.08 0.67 -8.66
CA VAL A 94 0.67 -0.35 -7.92
C VAL A 94 1.36 0.33 -6.75
N MET A 95 1.07 -0.11 -5.53
CA MET A 95 1.59 0.51 -4.31
C MET A 95 2.35 -0.49 -3.45
N PHE A 96 3.34 0.02 -2.73
CA PHE A 96 4.02 -0.72 -1.67
C PHE A 96 3.56 -0.19 -0.30
N SER A 97 3.21 -1.11 0.60
CA SER A 97 2.87 -0.78 1.98
C SER A 97 3.29 -1.89 2.94
N GLU A 98 3.89 -1.53 4.05
CA GLU A 98 4.45 -2.42 5.05
C GLU A 98 5.50 -3.37 4.41
N PHE A 99 5.08 -4.58 4.03
CA PHE A 99 5.95 -5.59 3.43
C PHE A 99 5.51 -6.03 2.02
N TYR A 100 4.37 -5.56 1.54
CA TYR A 100 3.72 -6.14 0.37
C TYR A 100 3.50 -5.11 -0.73
N TYR A 101 3.50 -5.60 -1.97
CA TYR A 101 3.02 -4.86 -3.12
C TYR A 101 1.53 -5.13 -3.35
N TYR A 102 0.83 -4.09 -3.72
CA TYR A 102 -0.61 -4.09 -3.94
C TYR A 102 -0.96 -3.50 -5.29
N LEU A 103 -1.89 -4.15 -5.98
CA LEU A 103 -2.57 -3.61 -7.14
C LEU A 103 -3.87 -2.96 -6.68
N THR A 104 -4.10 -1.71 -7.05
CA THR A 104 -5.38 -1.04 -6.94
C THR A 104 -6.09 -1.09 -8.27
N ALA A 105 -7.33 -1.56 -8.30
CA ALA A 105 -8.09 -1.74 -9.53
C ALA A 105 -9.59 -1.66 -9.31
N TYR A 106 -10.33 -1.16 -10.30
CA TYR A 106 -11.79 -1.26 -10.34
C TYR A 106 -12.19 -2.56 -11.03
N ILE A 107 -13.18 -3.25 -10.48
CA ILE A 107 -13.68 -4.50 -11.05
C ILE A 107 -14.69 -4.15 -12.15
N GLU A 108 -14.53 -4.76 -13.33
CA GLU A 108 -15.43 -4.56 -14.47
C GLU A 108 -16.62 -5.50 -14.37
N GLY A 109 -17.83 -5.00 -14.75
CA GLY A 109 -19.02 -5.82 -14.83
C GLY A 109 -19.59 -6.29 -13.48
N ILE A 110 -19.16 -5.71 -12.36
CA ILE A 110 -19.81 -5.95 -11.07
C ILE A 110 -20.98 -4.98 -10.93
N ASP A 111 -22.13 -5.54 -10.60
CA ASP A 111 -23.24 -4.76 -10.09
C ASP A 111 -22.83 -4.18 -8.72
N SER A 112 -22.64 -2.87 -8.69
CA SER A 112 -22.23 -2.16 -7.48
C SER A 112 -23.24 -2.32 -6.33
N GLN A 113 -24.51 -2.57 -6.66
CA GLN A 113 -25.56 -2.78 -5.66
C GLN A 113 -25.42 -4.11 -4.91
N SER A 114 -24.87 -5.13 -5.55
CA SER A 114 -24.68 -6.45 -4.93
C SER A 114 -23.30 -6.67 -4.34
N ALA A 115 -22.28 -5.92 -4.80
CA ALA A 115 -20.88 -6.15 -4.45
C ALA A 115 -20.36 -5.27 -3.32
N PHE A 116 -20.97 -4.12 -3.09
CA PHE A 116 -20.58 -3.16 -2.06
C PHE A 116 -21.72 -2.95 -1.05
N GLN A 117 -21.40 -2.79 0.22
CA GLN A 117 -22.39 -2.47 1.25
C GLN A 117 -23.11 -1.13 0.95
N ASN A 118 -22.51 -0.28 0.14
CA ASN A 118 -23.10 0.94 -0.32
C ASN A 118 -22.84 1.11 -1.84
N PRO A 119 -23.90 1.20 -2.67
CA PRO A 119 -23.78 1.32 -4.13
C PRO A 119 -22.99 2.53 -4.63
N ASP A 120 -22.92 3.59 -3.81
CA ASP A 120 -22.19 4.83 -4.13
C ASP A 120 -20.69 4.75 -3.82
N ASP A 121 -20.23 3.63 -3.24
CA ASP A 121 -18.83 3.43 -2.90
C ASP A 121 -18.01 3.08 -4.16
N THR A 122 -17.41 4.08 -4.78
CA THR A 122 -16.60 3.98 -6.01
C THR A 122 -15.11 3.89 -5.77
N TYR A 123 -14.68 3.32 -4.67
CA TYR A 123 -13.24 3.16 -4.39
C TYR A 123 -12.66 1.89 -5.02
N PRO A 124 -11.37 1.89 -5.41
CA PRO A 124 -10.76 0.72 -6.04
C PRO A 124 -10.58 -0.43 -5.04
N THR A 125 -10.74 -1.64 -5.54
CA THR A 125 -10.38 -2.85 -4.79
C THR A 125 -8.86 -2.99 -4.74
N ILE A 126 -8.35 -3.47 -3.61
CA ILE A 126 -6.93 -3.63 -3.34
C ILE A 126 -6.58 -5.12 -3.33
N TYR A 127 -5.65 -5.51 -4.19
CA TYR A 127 -5.19 -6.89 -4.34
C TYR A 127 -3.72 -7.02 -3.96
N ARG A 128 -3.36 -7.94 -3.08
CA ARG A 128 -1.95 -8.28 -2.85
C ARG A 128 -1.38 -9.00 -4.08
N ILE A 129 -0.26 -8.50 -4.62
CA ILE A 129 0.31 -9.02 -5.88
C ILE A 129 0.84 -10.45 -5.71
N ASP A 130 1.38 -10.80 -4.56
CA ASP A 130 1.85 -12.17 -4.26
C ASP A 130 0.72 -13.23 -4.29
N ARG A 131 -0.54 -12.81 -4.17
CA ARG A 131 -1.72 -13.69 -4.25
C ARG A 131 -2.33 -13.79 -5.65
N LEU A 132 -1.83 -13.03 -6.59
CA LEU A 132 -2.24 -13.14 -7.98
C LEU A 132 -1.64 -14.41 -8.59
N ARG A 133 -2.49 -15.34 -9.05
CA ARG A 133 -2.03 -16.60 -9.65
C ARG A 133 -1.77 -16.50 -11.13
N ASN A 134 -2.57 -15.71 -11.82
CA ASN A 134 -2.43 -15.44 -13.24
C ASN A 134 -2.77 -13.98 -13.52
N ILE A 135 -2.03 -13.36 -14.44
CA ILE A 135 -2.24 -11.98 -14.89
C ILE A 135 -2.18 -12.00 -16.41
N LYS A 136 -3.27 -11.63 -17.05
CA LYS A 136 -3.35 -11.52 -18.51
C LYS A 136 -3.72 -10.10 -18.90
N VAL A 137 -2.82 -9.41 -19.58
CA VAL A 137 -3.11 -8.08 -20.14
C VAL A 137 -3.97 -8.24 -21.39
N LEU A 138 -5.09 -7.53 -21.42
CA LEU A 138 -6.01 -7.55 -22.55
C LEU A 138 -5.62 -6.51 -23.60
N LYS A 139 -6.08 -6.70 -24.82
CA LYS A 139 -5.92 -5.70 -25.89
C LYS A 139 -6.81 -4.47 -25.69
N ASP A 140 -7.91 -4.66 -24.98
CA ASP A 140 -8.87 -3.60 -24.67
C ASP A 140 -8.23 -2.56 -23.77
N ARG A 141 -8.50 -1.30 -24.10
CA ARG A 141 -8.06 -0.14 -23.30
C ARG A 141 -9.26 0.56 -22.67
N PHE A 142 -9.03 1.17 -21.53
CA PHE A 142 -10.00 2.05 -20.90
C PHE A 142 -9.54 3.51 -20.99
N ALA A 143 -10.49 4.43 -21.11
CA ALA A 143 -10.20 5.85 -21.00
C ALA A 143 -10.48 6.33 -19.58
N VAL A 144 -9.58 7.12 -19.03
CA VAL A 144 -9.79 7.83 -17.76
C VAL A 144 -9.81 9.32 -18.06
N PRO A 145 -10.97 9.99 -17.96
CA PRO A 145 -11.02 11.45 -18.00
C PRO A 145 -10.09 12.03 -16.94
N TYR A 146 -9.44 13.14 -17.25
CA TYR A 146 -8.50 13.80 -16.34
C TYR A 146 -9.13 14.09 -14.96
N THR A 147 -10.39 14.49 -14.95
CA THR A 147 -11.19 14.77 -13.74
C THR A 147 -11.42 13.55 -12.84
N ASN A 148 -11.38 12.34 -13.40
CA ASN A 148 -11.66 11.09 -12.69
C ASN A 148 -10.39 10.22 -12.54
N ARG A 149 -9.22 10.81 -12.73
CA ARG A 149 -7.96 10.11 -12.58
C ARG A 149 -7.77 9.71 -11.13
N PHE A 150 -7.46 8.43 -10.92
CA PHE A 150 -7.05 7.95 -9.62
C PHE A 150 -5.73 8.62 -9.22
N GLU A 151 -5.76 9.35 -8.12
CA GLU A 151 -4.57 10.01 -7.56
C GLU A 151 -3.97 9.12 -6.47
N GLU A 152 -3.00 8.29 -6.87
CA GLU A 152 -2.34 7.33 -5.98
C GLU A 152 -1.75 8.00 -4.73
N GLY A 153 -1.12 9.17 -4.91
CA GLY A 153 -0.54 9.93 -3.79
C GLY A 153 -1.59 10.41 -2.78
N GLU A 154 -2.75 10.86 -3.25
CA GLU A 154 -3.84 11.27 -2.36
C GLU A 154 -4.51 10.08 -1.67
N PHE A 155 -4.68 8.97 -2.39
CA PHE A 155 -5.17 7.73 -1.81
C PHE A 155 -4.22 7.21 -0.71
N ARG A 156 -2.91 7.24 -0.97
CA ARG A 156 -1.88 6.77 -0.04
C ARG A 156 -1.84 7.56 1.28
N LYS A 157 -2.12 8.86 1.24
CA LYS A 157 -2.20 9.69 2.46
C LYS A 157 -3.30 9.24 3.42
N ARG A 158 -4.33 8.58 2.91
CA ARG A 158 -5.56 8.25 3.65
C ARG A 158 -5.72 6.77 3.94
N VAL A 159 -5.22 5.89 3.06
CA VAL A 159 -5.36 4.43 3.26
C VAL A 159 -4.43 3.94 4.35
N GLN A 160 -4.96 3.13 5.27
CA GLN A 160 -4.19 2.50 6.33
C GLN A 160 -4.18 0.98 6.14
N PHE A 161 -2.99 0.35 6.25
CA PHE A 161 -2.78 -1.10 6.07
C PHE A 161 -3.37 -1.67 4.77
N MET A 162 -3.53 -0.80 3.75
CA MET A 162 -4.15 -1.14 2.46
C MET A 162 -5.58 -1.71 2.57
N TYR A 163 -6.33 -1.29 3.57
CA TYR A 163 -7.78 -1.48 3.66
C TYR A 163 -8.48 -0.26 3.06
N GLY A 164 -8.97 -0.43 1.82
CA GLY A 164 -9.79 0.57 1.15
C GLY A 164 -11.17 0.67 1.79
N GLY A 165 -11.94 1.70 1.40
CA GLY A 165 -13.28 1.92 1.90
C GLY A 165 -13.69 3.39 1.80
N LYS A 166 -14.83 3.74 2.38
CA LYS A 166 -15.32 5.12 2.44
C LYS A 166 -14.31 6.06 3.07
N LEU A 167 -14.37 7.31 2.67
CA LEU A 167 -13.69 8.41 3.36
C LEU A 167 -14.34 8.61 4.74
N ARG A 168 -13.52 8.52 5.77
CA ARG A 168 -13.91 8.76 7.17
C ARG A 168 -13.18 9.99 7.68
N LYS A 169 -13.89 10.81 8.47
CA LYS A 169 -13.31 11.94 9.20
C LYS A 169 -13.15 11.55 10.67
N LEU A 170 -11.92 11.51 11.13
CA LEU A 170 -11.58 11.16 12.49
C LEU A 170 -11.32 12.43 13.31
N LYS A 171 -11.91 12.51 14.49
CA LYS A 171 -11.55 13.48 15.51
C LYS A 171 -10.95 12.74 16.69
N LEU A 172 -9.66 12.94 16.92
CA LEU A 172 -8.87 12.23 17.91
C LEU A 172 -8.43 13.18 19.01
N LYS A 173 -8.48 12.74 20.28
CA LYS A 173 -7.80 13.41 21.38
C LYS A 173 -6.56 12.59 21.72
N CYS A 174 -5.38 13.16 21.57
CA CYS A 174 -4.12 12.50 21.84
C CYS A 174 -3.33 13.17 22.95
N LYS A 175 -2.65 12.36 23.76
CA LYS A 175 -1.73 12.85 24.78
C LYS A 175 -0.52 13.54 24.14
N PRO A 176 0.18 14.45 24.85
CA PRO A 176 1.30 15.19 24.26
C PRO A 176 2.37 14.31 23.64
N GLN A 177 2.73 13.20 24.28
CA GLN A 177 3.77 12.27 23.81
C GLN A 177 3.38 11.46 22.56
N SER A 178 2.11 11.41 22.20
CA SER A 178 1.63 10.68 21.01
C SER A 178 1.34 11.58 19.81
N LEU A 179 1.47 12.90 19.94
CA LEU A 179 1.13 13.84 18.88
C LEU A 179 1.94 13.59 17.59
N GLU A 180 3.26 13.46 17.70
CA GLU A 180 4.13 13.21 16.54
C GLU A 180 3.73 11.92 15.83
N ALA A 181 3.51 10.83 16.58
CA ALA A 181 3.08 9.56 16.00
C ALA A 181 1.73 9.67 15.25
N VAL A 182 0.80 10.51 15.74
CA VAL A 182 -0.46 10.79 15.04
C VAL A 182 -0.24 11.57 13.76
N LEU A 183 0.57 12.64 13.82
CA LEU A 183 0.85 13.49 12.65
C LEU A 183 1.64 12.74 11.57
N ASP A 184 2.60 11.92 11.96
CA ASP A 184 3.38 11.09 11.04
C ASP A 184 2.54 9.97 10.42
N ARG A 185 1.64 9.38 11.22
CA ARG A 185 0.77 8.31 10.74
C ARG A 185 -0.28 8.79 9.77
N PHE A 186 -0.85 9.97 10.01
CA PHE A 186 -1.91 10.53 9.20
C PHE A 186 -1.45 11.82 8.51
N PRO A 187 -0.94 11.76 7.27
CA PRO A 187 -0.47 12.95 6.53
C PRO A 187 -1.56 14.02 6.32
N THR A 188 -2.84 13.67 6.50
CA THR A 188 -3.97 14.59 6.46
C THR A 188 -4.28 15.25 7.79
N ALA A 189 -3.59 14.83 8.87
CA ALA A 189 -3.87 15.27 10.23
C ALA A 189 -3.63 16.77 10.45
N LYS A 190 -4.55 17.42 11.17
CA LYS A 190 -4.44 18.83 11.56
C LYS A 190 -4.80 18.97 13.02
N VAL A 191 -3.92 19.61 13.80
CA VAL A 191 -4.22 20.00 15.18
C VAL A 191 -5.25 21.14 15.14
N ILE A 192 -6.41 20.92 15.74
CA ILE A 192 -7.48 21.93 15.80
C ILE A 192 -7.61 22.59 17.17
N LYS A 193 -7.13 21.94 18.22
CA LYS A 193 -7.19 22.47 19.58
C LYS A 193 -6.04 21.89 20.42
N LYS A 194 -5.50 22.73 21.31
CA LYS A 194 -4.61 22.32 22.38
C LYS A 194 -5.35 22.47 23.70
N ASP A 195 -5.43 21.42 24.48
CA ASP A 195 -6.01 21.40 25.82
C ASP A 195 -4.93 21.19 26.88
N VAL A 196 -5.30 21.28 28.16
CA VAL A 196 -4.38 21.05 29.29
C VAL A 196 -3.80 19.62 29.23
N ASP A 197 -4.60 18.64 28.83
CA ASP A 197 -4.27 17.21 28.86
C ASP A 197 -3.82 16.66 27.50
N GLY A 198 -3.72 17.48 26.45
CA GLY A 198 -3.32 17.00 25.13
C GLY A 198 -3.81 17.84 23.96
N TYR A 199 -3.96 17.19 22.81
CA TYR A 199 -4.29 17.82 21.55
C TYR A 199 -5.51 17.17 20.92
N VAL A 200 -6.34 17.98 20.27
CA VAL A 200 -7.43 17.49 19.41
C VAL A 200 -6.99 17.62 17.97
N VAL A 201 -7.04 16.50 17.25
CA VAL A 201 -6.57 16.37 15.88
C VAL A 201 -7.72 15.89 15.00
N LEU A 202 -7.85 16.50 13.81
CA LEU A 202 -8.70 16.00 12.73
C LEU A 202 -7.84 15.32 11.69
N ALA A 203 -8.28 14.15 11.19
CA ALA A 203 -7.64 13.42 10.11
C ALA A 203 -8.69 12.83 9.16
N GLU A 204 -8.31 12.65 7.90
CA GLU A 204 -9.11 11.94 6.89
C GLU A 204 -8.43 10.61 6.56
N VAL A 205 -9.21 9.53 6.55
CA VAL A 205 -8.74 8.18 6.24
C VAL A 205 -9.74 7.43 5.37
N PHE A 206 -9.27 6.43 4.62
CA PHE A 206 -10.13 5.51 3.90
C PHE A 206 -10.31 4.19 4.67
N GLY A 207 -11.55 3.73 4.77
CA GLY A 207 -11.91 2.41 5.30
C GLY A 207 -11.55 2.19 6.77
N ASP A 208 -11.58 0.92 7.18
CA ASP A 208 -11.45 0.50 8.58
C ASP A 208 -10.01 0.11 8.97
N GLY A 209 -9.05 0.22 8.05
CA GLY A 209 -7.65 -0.06 8.35
C GLY A 209 -7.09 0.75 9.50
N VAL A 210 -7.59 1.98 9.68
CA VAL A 210 -7.20 2.85 10.79
C VAL A 210 -7.51 2.26 12.16
N ASP A 211 -8.58 1.47 12.30
CA ASP A 211 -8.99 0.89 13.58
C ASP A 211 -7.96 -0.12 14.11
N MET A 212 -7.19 -0.75 13.21
CA MET A 212 -6.09 -1.63 13.57
C MET A 212 -4.98 -0.85 14.28
N TRP A 213 -4.63 0.34 13.77
CA TRP A 213 -3.63 1.19 14.38
C TRP A 213 -4.11 1.79 15.70
N LEU A 214 -5.36 2.31 15.73
CA LEU A 214 -5.96 2.92 16.91
C LEU A 214 -6.03 1.94 18.09
N ARG A 215 -6.32 0.68 17.85
CA ARG A 215 -6.32 -0.36 18.90
C ARG A 215 -4.96 -0.49 19.59
N GLY A 216 -3.86 -0.31 18.85
CA GLY A 216 -2.51 -0.30 19.42
C GLY A 216 -2.19 0.96 20.23
N GLN A 217 -3.01 2.02 20.10
CA GLN A 217 -2.79 3.33 20.71
C GLN A 217 -3.80 3.65 21.83
N ILE A 218 -4.57 2.70 22.30
CA ILE A 218 -5.70 2.89 23.23
C ILE A 218 -5.36 3.64 24.54
N ASN A 219 -4.12 3.54 24.98
CA ASN A 219 -3.64 4.23 26.19
C ASN A 219 -3.24 5.69 25.97
N PHE A 220 -3.18 6.12 24.71
CA PHE A 220 -2.60 7.41 24.31
C PHE A 220 -3.56 8.27 23.47
N ILE A 221 -4.55 7.64 22.85
CA ILE A 221 -5.44 8.27 21.90
C ILE A 221 -6.89 7.85 22.17
N ASP A 222 -7.77 8.83 22.29
CA ASP A 222 -9.21 8.65 22.38
C ASP A 222 -9.86 9.07 21.05
N VAL A 223 -10.75 8.24 20.52
CA VAL A 223 -11.55 8.57 19.35
C VAL A 223 -12.79 9.33 19.81
N LEU A 224 -12.88 10.62 19.47
CA LEU A 224 -14.00 11.48 19.83
C LEU A 224 -15.16 11.37 18.84
N VAL A 225 -14.86 11.34 17.54
CA VAL A 225 -15.81 11.19 16.43
C VAL A 225 -15.14 10.37 15.32
N SER A 226 -15.92 9.52 14.70
CA SER A 226 -15.56 8.77 13.50
C SER A 226 -16.82 8.65 12.63
N ASP A 227 -16.89 9.45 11.59
CA ASP A 227 -17.99 9.47 10.61
C ASP A 227 -17.64 8.64 9.38
#